data_c417f53054e5df4c6ac447dae8fd0c78
#
_entry.id   c417f53054e5df4c6ac447dae8fd0c78
#
_cell.length_a   1.000
_cell.length_b   1.000
_cell.length_c   1.000
_cell.angle_alpha   90.00
_cell.angle_beta   90.00
_cell.angle_gamma   90.00
#
_symmetry.space_group_name_H-M   'P 1'
#
loop_
_entity.id
_entity.type
_entity.pdbx_description
1 polymer ?
#
loop_
_entity_poly.entity_id
_entity_poly.type
_entity_poly.pdbx_seq_one_letter_code
_entity_poly.pdbx_strand_id
1 'polypeptide(L)'
;MLDRCVDSILYSWTIGHRDGDVEKQTQLGKALLSVFVLIDLESDDRGAKALRPLSELLDLVRPPPERGSNVQVHSTPFGCEVFLNSVTRGGVCGVVGERPSLLLTDAATALGSEGGPVFSEGSTSELVGVVVCSVSWWRGEWVGLTLVAPLGSVLASKLRVAARRPPLAPVPDHYRRILDSIDSTTVLVRCGSSWGAGVYLGEGYVLTCAHVVRDYQSYKVSVYCQGASETAVVRYKTRDATAYDLALVLTGAQLRPRLTPAALADRPAEKGEPVLAAGYPFFSETQLRQLRPALTAGHVSNASPSMLQTSCCVQSGFSGGPVLRVRAGAGAAGRPVELVGVTVSNAKTQTGACYPYINMAVPARAVARLLRTFMLDKDTTKLAQIENNKEMIQSQWRLLPYRSKI
;
A
#
# COMPACT_ATOMS: atom_id res chain seq x y z
N MET A 1 6.70 -22.09 -6.09
CA MET A 1 5.85 -20.91 -6.35
C MET A 1 6.06 -19.84 -5.27
N LEU A 2 6.04 -20.21 -3.98
CA LEU A 2 6.48 -19.34 -2.87
C LEU A 2 7.91 -18.83 -3.10
N ASP A 3 8.85 -19.69 -3.55
CA ASP A 3 10.26 -19.32 -3.76
C ASP A 3 10.43 -18.15 -4.74
N ARG A 4 9.67 -18.09 -5.83
CA ARG A 4 9.76 -16.97 -6.78
C ARG A 4 9.15 -15.68 -6.25
N CYS A 5 8.08 -15.75 -5.45
CA CYS A 5 7.51 -14.58 -4.78
C CYS A 5 8.43 -14.09 -3.68
N VAL A 6 9.02 -15.02 -2.92
CA VAL A 6 9.99 -14.76 -1.87
C VAL A 6 11.26 -14.16 -2.45
N ASP A 7 11.79 -14.68 -3.57
CA ASP A 7 12.95 -14.09 -4.27
C ASP A 7 12.69 -12.64 -4.68
N SER A 8 11.50 -12.35 -5.18
CA SER A 8 11.11 -11.02 -5.59
C SER A 8 11.02 -10.03 -4.41
N ILE A 9 10.49 -10.48 -3.28
CA ILE A 9 10.36 -9.69 -2.05
C ILE A 9 11.74 -9.50 -1.43
N LEU A 10 12.52 -10.57 -1.27
CA LEU A 10 13.82 -10.56 -0.58
C LEU A 10 14.95 -9.96 -1.40
N TYR A 11 14.86 -9.92 -2.72
CA TYR A 11 15.83 -9.17 -3.53
C TYR A 11 15.81 -7.66 -3.20
N SER A 12 14.70 -7.19 -2.68
CA SER A 12 14.48 -5.80 -2.26
C SER A 12 14.48 -5.60 -0.74
N TRP A 13 14.52 -6.67 0.08
CA TRP A 13 14.21 -6.64 1.50
C TRP A 13 15.26 -7.31 2.36
N THR A 14 15.65 -6.67 3.45
CA THR A 14 16.38 -7.29 4.56
C THR A 14 15.40 -7.69 5.65
N ILE A 15 15.27 -8.99 5.91
CA ILE A 15 14.52 -9.51 7.04
C ILE A 15 15.52 -9.75 8.16
N GLY A 16 15.42 -9.01 9.27
CA GLY A 16 16.26 -9.20 10.43
C GLY A 16 16.99 -7.95 10.94
N HIS A 17 17.71 -8.09 12.04
CA HIS A 17 18.47 -7.03 12.69
C HIS A 17 19.70 -6.58 11.87
N ARG A 18 20.10 -5.31 12.11
CA ARG A 18 21.13 -4.56 11.39
C ARG A 18 22.59 -5.07 11.54
N ASP A 19 22.85 -6.01 12.46
CA ASP A 19 24.22 -6.45 12.82
C ASP A 19 24.53 -7.82 12.23
N GLY A 20 24.80 -7.88 10.94
CA GLY A 20 25.21 -9.11 10.26
C GLY A 20 25.44 -8.95 8.77
N ASP A 21 26.09 -9.95 8.20
CA ASP A 21 26.29 -10.09 6.76
C ASP A 21 24.94 -10.15 6.04
N VAL A 22 24.59 -9.05 5.37
CA VAL A 22 23.31 -8.84 4.67
C VAL A 22 23.00 -9.97 3.70
N GLU A 23 24.04 -10.54 3.06
CA GLU A 23 23.89 -11.62 2.09
C GLU A 23 23.49 -12.95 2.76
N LYS A 24 24.09 -13.26 3.90
CA LYS A 24 23.71 -14.43 4.71
C LYS A 24 22.31 -14.30 5.28
N GLN A 25 21.94 -13.12 5.76
CA GLN A 25 20.59 -12.88 6.27
C GLN A 25 19.54 -12.97 5.17
N THR A 26 19.83 -12.46 3.98
CA THR A 26 18.95 -12.58 2.82
C THR A 26 18.76 -14.06 2.40
N GLN A 27 19.86 -14.83 2.37
CA GLN A 27 19.80 -16.27 2.06
C GLN A 27 19.05 -17.05 3.13
N LEU A 28 19.26 -16.77 4.39
CA LEU A 28 18.54 -17.38 5.50
C LEU A 28 17.04 -17.02 5.47
N GLY A 29 16.70 -15.76 5.22
CA GLY A 29 15.32 -15.33 5.05
C GLY A 29 14.64 -16.06 3.90
N LYS A 30 15.28 -16.21 2.75
CA LYS A 30 14.79 -17.01 1.61
C LYS A 30 14.52 -18.46 2.00
N ALA A 31 15.42 -19.07 2.74
CA ALA A 31 15.28 -20.47 3.17
C ALA A 31 14.14 -20.63 4.19
N LEU A 32 13.98 -19.68 5.13
CA LEU A 32 13.04 -19.82 6.25
C LEU A 32 11.61 -19.36 5.94
N LEU A 33 11.40 -18.38 5.07
CA LEU A 33 10.06 -17.86 4.75
C LEU A 33 9.11 -18.90 4.15
N SER A 34 9.63 -19.97 3.56
CA SER A 34 8.85 -21.06 3.02
C SER A 34 8.68 -22.26 3.99
N VAL A 35 9.25 -22.17 5.19
CA VAL A 35 9.23 -23.22 6.20
C VAL A 35 8.10 -22.98 7.18
N PHE A 36 7.19 -23.94 7.30
CA PHE A 36 6.14 -23.98 8.30
C PHE A 36 6.39 -25.15 9.22
N VAL A 37 6.37 -24.92 10.52
CA VAL A 37 6.55 -25.94 11.56
C VAL A 37 5.20 -26.16 12.22
N LEU A 38 4.75 -27.40 12.23
CA LEU A 38 3.60 -27.85 13.02
C LEU A 38 4.15 -28.48 14.30
N ILE A 39 3.74 -27.94 15.44
CA ILE A 39 4.14 -28.43 16.76
C ILE A 39 2.95 -29.13 17.36
N ASP A 40 3.12 -30.39 17.71
CA ASP A 40 2.14 -31.13 18.51
C ASP A 40 2.42 -30.90 19.98
N LEU A 41 1.43 -30.46 20.72
CA LEU A 41 1.55 -30.19 22.15
C LEU A 41 0.96 -31.37 22.92
N GLU A 42 1.80 -32.03 23.74
CA GLU A 42 1.33 -33.01 24.69
C GLU A 42 0.45 -32.31 25.75
N SER A 43 -0.77 -32.79 25.93
CA SER A 43 -1.65 -32.28 26.97
C SER A 43 -1.15 -32.76 28.33
N ASP A 44 -0.61 -31.81 29.14
CA ASP A 44 -0.42 -32.06 30.57
C ASP A 44 -1.82 -32.00 31.25
N ASP A 45 -2.19 -33.07 31.97
CA ASP A 45 -3.54 -33.27 32.58
C ASP A 45 -3.96 -32.15 33.58
N ARG A 46 -3.13 -31.17 33.83
CA ARG A 46 -3.37 -30.13 34.80
C ARG A 46 -3.95 -28.83 34.18
N GLY A 47 -5.09 -28.91 33.56
CA GLY A 47 -5.90 -27.75 33.24
C GLY A 47 -5.81 -27.25 31.79
N ALA A 48 -5.39 -28.06 30.87
CA ALA A 48 -5.49 -27.74 29.44
C ALA A 48 -6.98 -27.73 29.03
N LYS A 49 -7.60 -26.56 29.14
CA LYS A 49 -8.87 -26.31 28.46
C LYS A 49 -8.61 -26.48 26.96
N ALA A 50 -8.85 -27.73 26.52
CA ALA A 50 -9.07 -28.11 25.15
C ALA A 50 -8.13 -27.48 24.12
N LEU A 51 -6.93 -28.03 23.98
CA LEU A 51 -6.20 -27.96 22.71
C LEU A 51 -7.14 -28.51 21.61
N ARG A 52 -7.45 -27.68 20.61
CA ARG A 52 -8.31 -28.13 19.53
C ARG A 52 -7.54 -29.12 18.66
N PRO A 53 -8.10 -30.28 18.31
CA PRO A 53 -7.45 -31.21 17.42
C PRO A 53 -7.25 -30.56 16.04
N LEU A 54 -6.22 -30.98 15.30
CA LEU A 54 -5.91 -30.47 13.96
C LEU A 54 -7.13 -30.49 13.02
N SER A 55 -8.02 -31.48 13.17
CA SER A 55 -9.26 -31.57 12.40
C SER A 55 -10.18 -30.36 12.63
N GLU A 56 -10.32 -29.88 13.85
CA GLU A 56 -11.11 -28.69 14.15
C GLU A 56 -10.42 -27.42 13.62
N LEU A 57 -9.08 -27.34 13.70
CA LEU A 57 -8.34 -26.25 13.11
C LEU A 57 -8.58 -26.16 11.59
N LEU A 58 -8.55 -27.33 10.91
CA LEU A 58 -8.82 -27.41 9.47
C LEU A 58 -10.24 -26.94 9.11
N ASP A 59 -11.20 -27.15 10.01
CA ASP A 59 -12.57 -26.67 9.83
C ASP A 59 -12.71 -25.12 9.98
N LEU A 60 -11.74 -24.45 10.61
CA LEU A 60 -11.70 -22.99 10.67
C LEU A 60 -11.09 -22.37 9.41
N VAL A 61 -10.27 -23.12 8.67
CA VAL A 61 -9.48 -22.60 7.54
C VAL A 61 -10.40 -22.18 6.40
N ARG A 62 -10.16 -20.95 5.92
CA ARG A 62 -10.82 -20.35 4.76
C ARG A 62 -9.86 -20.21 3.59
N PRO A 63 -10.35 -20.23 2.37
CA PRO A 63 -9.59 -19.73 1.23
C PRO A 63 -9.13 -18.28 1.44
N PRO A 64 -8.05 -17.85 0.74
CA PRO A 64 -7.52 -16.49 0.87
C PRO A 64 -8.60 -15.46 0.62
N PRO A 65 -8.71 -14.41 1.47
CA PRO A 65 -9.62 -13.31 1.27
C PRO A 65 -9.20 -12.42 0.10
N GLU A 66 -10.15 -11.70 -0.48
CA GLU A 66 -9.88 -10.72 -1.53
C GLU A 66 -9.22 -9.46 -0.94
N ARG A 67 -8.51 -8.71 -1.78
CA ARG A 67 -8.02 -7.36 -1.44
C ARG A 67 -9.19 -6.47 -1.00
N GLY A 68 -8.97 -5.70 0.05
CA GLY A 68 -10.01 -4.86 0.66
C GLY A 68 -10.83 -5.56 1.74
N SER A 69 -10.66 -6.87 1.95
CA SER A 69 -11.26 -7.56 3.10
C SER A 69 -10.56 -7.12 4.39
N ASN A 70 -11.29 -7.02 5.48
CA ASN A 70 -10.72 -6.72 6.78
C ASN A 70 -10.29 -8.00 7.50
N VAL A 71 -9.19 -7.90 8.23
CA VAL A 71 -8.61 -9.00 9.00
C VAL A 71 -8.23 -8.55 10.42
N GLN A 72 -8.15 -9.51 11.32
CA GLN A 72 -7.62 -9.33 12.66
C GLN A 72 -6.50 -10.35 12.91
N VAL A 73 -5.40 -9.85 13.50
CA VAL A 73 -4.22 -10.65 13.86
C VAL A 73 -4.22 -10.83 15.37
N HIS A 74 -4.08 -12.05 15.82
CA HIS A 74 -3.88 -12.38 17.23
C HIS A 74 -2.43 -12.80 17.43
N SER A 75 -1.71 -12.13 18.34
CA SER A 75 -0.28 -12.39 18.53
C SER A 75 0.19 -11.94 19.91
N THR A 76 1.46 -12.24 20.20
CA THR A 76 2.16 -11.75 21.39
C THR A 76 3.41 -11.00 20.96
N PRO A 77 3.27 -9.72 20.52
CA PRO A 77 4.40 -8.92 20.10
C PRO A 77 5.49 -8.89 21.15
N PHE A 78 6.75 -8.90 20.71
CA PHE A 78 7.97 -8.89 21.53
C PHE A 78 8.13 -10.07 22.48
N GLY A 79 7.23 -11.08 22.46
CA GLY A 79 7.24 -12.17 23.42
C GLY A 79 7.02 -11.74 24.86
N CYS A 80 6.47 -10.54 25.10
CA CYS A 80 6.25 -9.98 26.42
C CYS A 80 4.86 -10.31 26.97
N GLU A 81 4.79 -10.64 28.25
CA GLU A 81 3.55 -10.97 28.95
C GLU A 81 2.51 -9.85 28.84
N VAL A 82 2.94 -8.58 28.88
CA VAL A 82 2.04 -7.41 28.75
C VAL A 82 1.30 -7.35 27.41
N PHE A 83 1.85 -8.00 26.37
CA PHE A 83 1.25 -8.08 25.04
C PHE A 83 0.63 -9.45 24.74
N LEU A 84 0.52 -10.32 25.75
CA LEU A 84 -0.08 -11.63 25.57
C LEU A 84 -1.52 -11.53 25.02
N ASN A 85 -1.83 -12.29 23.95
CA ASN A 85 -3.12 -12.27 23.29
C ASN A 85 -3.56 -10.89 22.74
N SER A 86 -2.61 -10.07 22.32
CA SER A 86 -2.91 -8.80 21.65
C SER A 86 -3.65 -9.04 20.34
N VAL A 87 -4.60 -8.17 20.04
CA VAL A 87 -5.35 -8.19 18.78
C VAL A 87 -5.12 -6.89 18.03
N THR A 88 -4.71 -6.98 16.78
CA THR A 88 -4.62 -5.85 15.87
C THR A 88 -5.54 -6.06 14.68
N ARG A 89 -5.98 -4.98 14.04
CA ARG A 89 -6.89 -5.00 12.90
C ARG A 89 -6.32 -4.21 11.75
N GLY A 90 -6.67 -4.64 10.53
CA GLY A 90 -6.28 -3.96 9.30
C GLY A 90 -7.00 -4.55 8.11
N GLY A 91 -6.68 -4.02 6.92
CA GLY A 91 -7.21 -4.49 5.65
C GLY A 91 -6.22 -5.38 4.90
N VAL A 92 -6.70 -6.22 4.02
CA VAL A 92 -5.88 -6.88 3.00
C VAL A 92 -5.54 -5.84 1.93
N CYS A 93 -4.34 -5.27 2.04
CA CYS A 93 -3.86 -4.22 1.15
C CYS A 93 -3.51 -4.74 -0.24
N GLY A 94 -3.03 -5.97 -0.31
CA GLY A 94 -2.58 -6.59 -1.56
C GLY A 94 -2.50 -8.11 -1.45
N VAL A 95 -2.45 -8.73 -2.62
CA VAL A 95 -2.31 -10.18 -2.78
C VAL A 95 -1.16 -10.44 -3.72
N VAL A 96 -0.22 -11.31 -3.35
CA VAL A 96 0.98 -11.62 -4.11
C VAL A 96 0.87 -13.01 -4.72
N GLY A 97 1.11 -13.09 -6.03
CA GLY A 97 1.12 -14.35 -6.79
C GLY A 97 -0.20 -14.67 -7.49
N GLU A 98 -0.14 -15.48 -8.57
CA GLU A 98 -1.30 -15.90 -9.39
C GLU A 98 -2.31 -16.73 -8.59
N ARG A 99 -1.79 -17.60 -7.75
CA ARG A 99 -2.55 -18.21 -6.66
C ARG A 99 -2.08 -17.53 -5.41
N PRO A 100 -2.96 -16.88 -4.63
CA PRO A 100 -2.54 -16.12 -3.46
C PRO A 100 -1.53 -16.93 -2.63
N SER A 101 -0.26 -16.52 -2.72
CA SER A 101 0.84 -17.15 -1.98
C SER A 101 1.15 -16.38 -0.72
N LEU A 102 0.94 -15.06 -0.77
CA LEU A 102 1.06 -14.16 0.36
C LEU A 102 -0.04 -13.10 0.28
N LEU A 103 -0.51 -12.69 1.45
CA LEU A 103 -1.35 -11.51 1.64
C LEU A 103 -0.50 -10.43 2.29
N LEU A 104 -0.77 -9.20 1.92
CA LEU A 104 -0.21 -8.01 2.51
C LEU A 104 -1.31 -7.33 3.31
N THR A 105 -1.08 -7.05 4.59
CA THR A 105 -2.04 -6.34 5.43
C THR A 105 -1.35 -5.20 6.18
N ASP A 106 -2.11 -4.14 6.49
CA ASP A 106 -1.69 -3.04 7.35
C ASP A 106 -2.07 -3.24 8.83
N ALA A 107 -2.59 -4.43 9.18
CA ALA A 107 -2.71 -4.83 10.58
C ALA A 107 -1.32 -4.83 11.23
N ALA A 108 -1.15 -4.01 12.26
CA ALA A 108 0.14 -3.80 12.89
C ALA A 108 0.64 -5.07 13.59
N THR A 109 1.87 -5.49 13.27
CA THR A 109 2.57 -6.58 13.94
C THR A 109 4.00 -6.16 14.27
N ALA A 110 4.63 -6.90 15.16
CA ALA A 110 6.03 -6.70 15.54
C ALA A 110 6.70 -8.07 15.71
N LEU A 111 8.02 -8.05 15.94
CA LEU A 111 8.79 -9.26 16.28
C LEU A 111 8.08 -10.05 17.39
N GLY A 112 7.95 -11.36 17.21
CA GLY A 112 7.20 -12.25 18.11
C GLY A 112 5.72 -12.43 17.70
N SER A 113 5.28 -11.77 16.63
CA SER A 113 3.95 -12.00 16.05
C SER A 113 3.95 -13.11 15.00
N GLU A 114 5.11 -13.60 14.59
CA GLU A 114 5.27 -14.65 13.59
C GLU A 114 4.59 -15.95 14.06
N GLY A 115 3.87 -16.61 13.15
CA GLY A 115 3.03 -17.76 13.47
C GLY A 115 1.67 -17.40 14.07
N GLY A 116 1.44 -16.14 14.42
CA GLY A 116 0.16 -15.68 14.92
C GLY A 116 -0.99 -15.89 13.91
N PRO A 117 -2.16 -16.34 14.36
CA PRO A 117 -3.29 -16.57 13.47
C PRO A 117 -3.90 -15.25 12.99
N VAL A 118 -4.32 -15.27 11.73
CA VAL A 118 -5.02 -14.18 11.08
C VAL A 118 -6.44 -14.62 10.75
N PHE A 119 -7.42 -13.93 11.28
CA PHE A 119 -8.83 -14.21 11.10
C PHE A 119 -9.52 -13.15 10.24
N SER A 120 -10.67 -13.50 9.66
CA SER A 120 -11.59 -12.51 9.12
C SER A 120 -12.08 -11.59 10.24
N GLU A 121 -12.24 -10.30 9.99
CA GLU A 121 -12.69 -9.36 11.00
C GLU A 121 -14.06 -9.75 11.57
N GLY A 122 -14.19 -9.66 12.89
CA GLY A 122 -15.42 -9.99 13.61
C GLY A 122 -15.65 -11.48 13.83
N SER A 123 -14.75 -12.36 13.38
CA SER A 123 -14.89 -13.81 13.52
C SER A 123 -13.58 -14.50 13.90
N THR A 124 -13.57 -15.19 15.04
CA THR A 124 -12.47 -16.09 15.43
C THR A 124 -12.67 -17.53 14.91
N SER A 125 -13.72 -17.77 14.14
CA SER A 125 -14.01 -19.08 13.51
C SER A 125 -13.67 -19.12 12.03
N GLU A 126 -13.05 -18.05 11.49
CA GLU A 126 -12.68 -17.92 10.08
C GLU A 126 -11.20 -17.60 9.96
N LEU A 127 -10.36 -18.63 10.05
CA LEU A 127 -8.92 -18.55 9.96
C LEU A 127 -8.48 -18.42 8.50
N VAL A 128 -7.90 -17.27 8.14
CA VAL A 128 -7.47 -16.98 6.77
C VAL A 128 -5.99 -17.22 6.54
N GLY A 129 -5.16 -17.10 7.58
CA GLY A 129 -3.72 -17.30 7.43
C GLY A 129 -2.95 -17.24 8.72
N VAL A 130 -1.62 -17.23 8.59
CA VAL A 130 -0.68 -17.04 9.68
C VAL A 130 0.31 -15.94 9.33
N VAL A 131 0.70 -15.16 10.31
CA VAL A 131 1.74 -14.13 10.14
C VAL A 131 3.05 -14.80 9.76
N VAL A 132 3.66 -14.38 8.67
CA VAL A 132 5.00 -14.82 8.24
C VAL A 132 6.05 -13.91 8.82
N CYS A 133 5.89 -12.62 8.62
CA CYS A 133 6.77 -11.63 9.21
C CYS A 133 6.11 -10.24 9.21
N SER A 134 6.56 -9.42 10.15
CA SER A 134 6.34 -7.99 10.13
C SER A 134 7.35 -7.34 9.21
N VAL A 135 6.88 -6.52 8.27
CA VAL A 135 7.73 -5.70 7.43
C VAL A 135 7.85 -4.33 8.08
N SER A 136 8.72 -4.26 9.08
CA SER A 136 8.86 -3.07 9.90
C SER A 136 9.87 -2.07 9.35
N TRP A 137 10.94 -2.56 8.69
CA TRP A 137 12.05 -1.72 8.24
C TRP A 137 12.55 -2.11 6.86
N TRP A 138 12.67 -1.13 5.95
CA TRP A 138 13.19 -1.36 4.60
C TRP A 138 13.93 -0.12 4.09
N ARG A 139 15.18 -0.32 3.62
CA ARG A 139 16.04 0.74 3.08
C ARG A 139 16.08 2.03 3.90
N GLY A 140 16.03 1.89 5.23
CA GLY A 140 16.04 3.05 6.13
C GLY A 140 14.63 3.58 6.46
N GLU A 141 13.57 2.93 6.04
CA GLU A 141 12.18 3.36 6.26
C GLU A 141 11.39 2.37 7.11
N TRP A 142 10.57 2.87 8.02
CA TRP A 142 9.54 2.09 8.67
C TRP A 142 8.42 1.82 7.68
N VAL A 143 8.00 0.57 7.55
CA VAL A 143 7.03 0.14 6.53
C VAL A 143 5.64 -0.10 7.10
N GLY A 144 5.54 -0.73 8.26
CA GLY A 144 4.27 -0.94 8.94
C GLY A 144 3.30 -1.88 8.20
N LEU A 145 3.83 -2.81 7.39
CA LEU A 145 3.04 -3.84 6.73
C LEU A 145 3.38 -5.22 7.26
N THR A 146 2.44 -6.13 7.14
CA THR A 146 2.56 -7.52 7.60
C THR A 146 2.36 -8.47 6.43
N LEU A 147 3.25 -9.44 6.29
CA LEU A 147 3.11 -10.54 5.36
C LEU A 147 2.40 -11.71 6.05
N VAL A 148 1.37 -12.22 5.39
CA VAL A 148 0.55 -13.33 5.88
C VAL A 148 0.55 -14.45 4.85
N ALA A 149 0.84 -15.67 5.28
CA ALA A 149 0.67 -16.86 4.46
C ALA A 149 -0.78 -17.34 4.55
N PRO A 150 -1.51 -17.38 3.41
CA PRO A 150 -2.87 -17.93 3.39
C PRO A 150 -2.83 -19.41 3.74
N LEU A 151 -3.38 -19.78 4.87
CA LEU A 151 -3.26 -21.16 5.38
C LEU A 151 -3.91 -22.17 4.44
N GLY A 152 -5.04 -21.86 3.82
CA GLY A 152 -5.69 -22.70 2.82
C GLY A 152 -4.78 -23.03 1.63
N SER A 153 -4.02 -22.05 1.15
CA SER A 153 -3.05 -22.26 0.06
C SER A 153 -1.85 -23.10 0.50
N VAL A 154 -1.35 -22.88 1.72
CA VAL A 154 -0.25 -23.63 2.31
C VAL A 154 -0.65 -25.11 2.49
N LEU A 155 -1.80 -25.37 3.10
CA LEU A 155 -2.30 -26.74 3.33
C LEU A 155 -2.56 -27.47 2.02
N ALA A 156 -3.19 -26.84 1.04
CA ALA A 156 -3.44 -27.43 -0.26
C ALA A 156 -2.14 -27.82 -0.99
N SER A 157 -1.10 -26.96 -0.89
CA SER A 157 0.18 -27.18 -1.59
C SER A 157 1.09 -28.20 -0.90
N LYS A 158 1.11 -28.23 0.43
CA LYS A 158 2.06 -29.03 1.22
C LYS A 158 1.44 -30.33 1.76
N LEU A 159 0.23 -30.26 2.29
CA LEU A 159 -0.45 -31.42 2.89
C LEU A 159 -1.49 -32.07 1.96
N ARG A 160 -1.72 -31.49 0.77
CA ARG A 160 -2.77 -31.91 -0.18
C ARG A 160 -4.17 -31.93 0.45
N VAL A 161 -4.38 -31.09 1.46
CA VAL A 161 -5.66 -30.91 2.15
C VAL A 161 -6.28 -29.61 1.62
N ALA A 162 -7.46 -29.71 1.02
CA ALA A 162 -8.23 -28.52 0.63
C ALA A 162 -8.96 -27.94 1.85
N ALA A 163 -9.13 -26.61 1.87
CA ALA A 163 -10.01 -25.97 2.84
C ALA A 163 -11.42 -26.56 2.72
N ARG A 164 -11.99 -27.01 3.84
CA ARG A 164 -13.30 -27.68 3.86
C ARG A 164 -14.45 -26.70 3.75
N ARG A 165 -14.22 -25.45 4.10
CA ARG A 165 -15.25 -24.39 4.06
C ARG A 165 -15.20 -23.59 2.76
N PRO A 166 -16.34 -23.07 2.29
CA PRO A 166 -16.39 -22.21 1.12
C PRO A 166 -15.57 -20.93 1.35
N PRO A 167 -15.20 -20.20 0.28
CA PRO A 167 -14.62 -18.88 0.39
C PRO A 167 -15.45 -17.97 1.29
N LEU A 168 -14.79 -16.99 1.89
CA LEU A 168 -15.49 -15.88 2.55
C LEU A 168 -16.46 -15.23 1.57
N ALA A 169 -17.50 -14.61 2.09
CA ALA A 169 -18.41 -13.85 1.26
C ALA A 169 -17.59 -12.87 0.40
N PRO A 170 -17.86 -12.79 -0.90
CA PRO A 170 -17.15 -11.86 -1.76
C PRO A 170 -17.35 -10.44 -1.25
N VAL A 171 -16.36 -9.60 -1.49
CA VAL A 171 -16.45 -8.16 -1.19
C VAL A 171 -17.74 -7.62 -1.83
N PRO A 172 -18.57 -6.86 -1.10
CA PRO A 172 -19.83 -6.33 -1.63
C PRO A 172 -19.64 -5.57 -2.95
N ASP A 173 -20.60 -5.66 -3.85
CA ASP A 173 -20.50 -5.08 -5.20
C ASP A 173 -20.18 -3.58 -5.20
N HIS A 174 -20.71 -2.82 -4.23
CA HIS A 174 -20.41 -1.40 -4.12
C HIS A 174 -18.91 -1.18 -3.80
N TYR A 175 -18.30 -2.05 -2.98
CA TYR A 175 -16.89 -1.98 -2.65
C TYR A 175 -16.02 -2.46 -3.81
N ARG A 176 -16.47 -3.49 -4.54
CA ARG A 176 -15.80 -3.96 -5.77
C ARG A 176 -15.70 -2.84 -6.81
N ARG A 177 -16.77 -2.06 -7.01
CA ARG A 177 -16.72 -0.87 -7.87
C ARG A 177 -15.72 0.19 -7.41
N ILE A 178 -15.52 0.35 -6.09
CA ILE A 178 -14.46 1.21 -5.54
C ILE A 178 -13.09 0.68 -5.96
N LEU A 179 -12.84 -0.61 -5.75
CA LEU A 179 -11.57 -1.25 -6.13
C LEU A 179 -11.29 -1.13 -7.63
N ASP A 180 -12.26 -1.40 -8.47
CA ASP A 180 -12.14 -1.30 -9.94
C ASP A 180 -11.86 0.15 -10.38
N SER A 181 -12.50 1.11 -9.74
CA SER A 181 -12.26 2.54 -9.99
C SER A 181 -10.83 2.94 -9.59
N ILE A 182 -10.32 2.44 -8.47
CA ILE A 182 -8.95 2.68 -8.03
C ILE A 182 -7.96 2.03 -8.99
N ASP A 183 -8.19 0.79 -9.38
CA ASP A 183 -7.33 0.02 -10.28
C ASP A 183 -7.24 0.63 -11.69
N SER A 184 -8.30 1.27 -12.15
CA SER A 184 -8.33 1.95 -13.46
C SER A 184 -7.83 3.39 -13.42
N THR A 185 -7.72 3.99 -12.23
CA THR A 185 -7.25 5.39 -12.05
C THR A 185 -5.79 5.46 -11.65
N THR A 186 -5.29 4.43 -10.94
CA THR A 186 -3.94 4.41 -10.37
C THR A 186 -3.01 3.59 -11.25
N VAL A 187 -1.86 4.17 -11.59
CA VAL A 187 -0.84 3.52 -12.41
C VAL A 187 0.49 3.44 -11.68
N LEU A 188 1.32 2.45 -12.04
CA LEU A 188 2.73 2.45 -11.66
C LEU A 188 3.52 3.31 -12.64
N VAL A 189 4.34 4.19 -12.14
CA VAL A 189 5.30 5.01 -12.90
C VAL A 189 6.70 4.59 -12.52
N ARG A 190 7.54 4.29 -13.52
CA ARG A 190 8.94 3.89 -13.32
C ARG A 190 9.87 4.74 -14.18
N CYS A 191 11.01 5.13 -13.59
CA CYS A 191 12.11 5.81 -14.28
C CYS A 191 13.45 5.22 -13.78
N GLY A 192 14.11 4.42 -14.59
CA GLY A 192 15.32 3.69 -14.15
C GLY A 192 15.04 2.76 -12.97
N SER A 193 15.77 2.96 -11.88
CA SER A 193 15.59 2.24 -10.61
C SER A 193 14.52 2.87 -9.69
N SER A 194 14.07 4.09 -10.00
CA SER A 194 13.02 4.77 -9.25
C SER A 194 11.64 4.34 -9.72
N TRP A 195 10.73 4.17 -8.78
CA TRP A 195 9.31 3.91 -9.08
C TRP A 195 8.40 4.59 -8.06
N GLY A 196 7.17 4.77 -8.46
CA GLY A 196 6.10 5.30 -7.63
C GLY A 196 4.76 5.05 -8.28
N ALA A 197 3.73 5.64 -7.75
CA ALA A 197 2.40 5.62 -8.31
C ALA A 197 2.13 6.88 -9.16
N GLY A 198 1.03 6.85 -9.88
CA GLY A 198 0.51 8.00 -10.60
C GLY A 198 -1.00 7.95 -10.70
N VAL A 199 -1.60 9.11 -10.94
CA VAL A 199 -3.04 9.30 -11.07
C VAL A 199 -3.37 9.68 -12.51
N TYR A 200 -4.19 8.89 -13.17
CA TYR A 200 -4.62 9.18 -14.53
C TYR A 200 -5.65 10.32 -14.55
N LEU A 201 -5.36 11.38 -15.31
CA LEU A 201 -6.21 12.56 -15.42
C LEU A 201 -7.07 12.59 -16.69
N GLY A 202 -6.79 11.71 -17.64
CA GLY A 202 -7.44 11.69 -18.97
C GLY A 202 -6.48 12.00 -20.11
N GLU A 203 -6.88 11.66 -21.33
CA GLU A 203 -6.17 11.94 -22.58
C GLU A 203 -4.70 11.47 -22.63
N GLY A 204 -4.34 10.49 -21.80
CA GLY A 204 -2.98 9.98 -21.67
C GLY A 204 -2.16 10.68 -20.57
N TYR A 205 -2.68 11.70 -19.92
CA TYR A 205 -1.93 12.41 -18.87
C TYR A 205 -2.03 11.70 -17.52
N VAL A 206 -0.88 11.53 -16.90
CA VAL A 206 -0.71 10.95 -15.55
C VAL A 206 0.02 11.94 -14.67
N LEU A 207 -0.56 12.26 -13.52
CA LEU A 207 0.05 13.07 -12.46
C LEU A 207 0.83 12.13 -11.52
N THR A 208 2.08 12.45 -11.23
CA THR A 208 2.95 11.71 -10.31
C THR A 208 3.86 12.69 -9.54
N CYS A 209 4.80 12.18 -8.73
CA CYS A 209 5.80 13.02 -8.08
C CYS A 209 6.99 13.30 -9.00
N ALA A 210 7.58 14.50 -8.85
CA ALA A 210 8.77 14.91 -9.62
C ALA A 210 9.98 14.03 -9.29
N HIS A 211 10.16 13.62 -8.02
CA HIS A 211 11.26 12.74 -7.63
C HIS A 211 11.16 11.34 -8.24
N VAL A 212 9.97 10.84 -8.56
CA VAL A 212 9.77 9.54 -9.23
C VAL A 212 10.35 9.54 -10.63
N VAL A 213 10.27 10.67 -11.32
CA VAL A 213 10.78 10.86 -12.69
C VAL A 213 12.01 11.75 -12.74
N ARG A 214 12.75 11.87 -11.63
CA ARG A 214 13.92 12.79 -11.54
C ARG A 214 14.90 12.59 -12.69
N ASP A 215 15.22 11.35 -12.99
CA ASP A 215 16.27 10.97 -13.94
C ASP A 215 15.74 10.71 -15.36
N TYR A 216 14.61 11.33 -15.72
CA TYR A 216 13.92 11.08 -17.01
C TYR A 216 14.75 11.44 -18.25
N GLN A 217 15.78 12.27 -18.10
CA GLN A 217 16.72 12.61 -19.19
C GLN A 217 17.69 11.46 -19.49
N SER A 218 18.01 10.65 -18.47
CA SER A 218 18.94 9.53 -18.59
C SER A 218 18.22 8.18 -18.74
N TYR A 219 16.99 8.08 -18.25
CA TYR A 219 16.23 6.85 -18.23
C TYR A 219 14.84 7.01 -18.83
N LYS A 220 14.39 5.97 -19.50
CA LYS A 220 13.04 5.87 -20.04
C LYS A 220 12.01 5.86 -18.91
N VAL A 221 10.98 6.69 -19.03
CA VAL A 221 9.80 6.63 -18.18
C VAL A 221 8.83 5.61 -18.74
N SER A 222 8.36 4.70 -17.92
CA SER A 222 7.37 3.69 -18.27
C SER A 222 6.18 3.76 -17.32
N VAL A 223 4.98 3.61 -17.87
CA VAL A 223 3.72 3.56 -17.13
C VAL A 223 3.12 2.17 -17.28
N TYR A 224 2.63 1.59 -16.18
CA TYR A 224 2.05 0.25 -16.15
C TYR A 224 0.66 0.31 -15.54
N CYS A 225 -0.28 -0.41 -16.15
CA CYS A 225 -1.63 -0.56 -15.66
C CYS A 225 -2.19 -1.92 -16.06
N GLN A 226 -2.73 -2.68 -15.11
CA GLN A 226 -3.46 -3.94 -15.35
C GLN A 226 -2.75 -4.88 -16.36
N GLY A 227 -1.46 -5.12 -16.16
CA GLY A 227 -0.68 -6.04 -16.97
C GLY A 227 -0.17 -5.49 -18.31
N ALA A 228 -0.49 -4.25 -18.65
CA ALA A 228 0.05 -3.56 -19.83
C ALA A 228 1.03 -2.47 -19.41
N SER A 229 1.96 -2.13 -20.31
CA SER A 229 2.94 -1.06 -20.09
C SER A 229 3.17 -0.25 -21.35
N GLU A 230 3.49 1.02 -21.17
CA GLU A 230 3.79 1.93 -22.26
C GLU A 230 4.85 2.95 -21.86
N THR A 231 5.62 3.44 -22.84
CA THR A 231 6.55 4.53 -22.62
C THR A 231 5.79 5.84 -22.47
N ALA A 232 6.23 6.66 -21.52
CA ALA A 232 5.67 7.99 -21.30
C ALA A 232 6.73 9.09 -21.46
N VAL A 233 6.26 10.27 -21.77
CA VAL A 233 7.08 11.47 -21.93
C VAL A 233 6.76 12.45 -20.79
N VAL A 234 7.77 12.96 -20.11
CA VAL A 234 7.60 14.00 -19.10
C VAL A 234 7.24 15.31 -19.80
N ARG A 235 6.05 15.81 -19.55
CA ARG A 235 5.53 17.07 -20.11
C ARG A 235 5.78 18.28 -19.21
N TYR A 236 5.76 18.03 -17.90
CA TYR A 236 6.05 19.03 -16.88
C TYR A 236 6.61 18.35 -15.63
N LYS A 237 7.55 18.99 -14.98
CA LYS A 237 8.10 18.61 -13.68
C LYS A 237 8.39 19.86 -12.89
N THR A 238 7.96 19.91 -11.63
CA THR A 238 8.36 20.99 -10.71
C THR A 238 9.87 20.94 -10.47
N ARG A 239 10.47 22.11 -10.29
CA ARG A 239 11.89 22.22 -9.96
C ARG A 239 12.17 21.63 -8.57
N ASP A 240 13.38 21.16 -8.40
CA ASP A 240 13.85 20.68 -7.10
C ASP A 240 13.78 21.82 -6.07
N ALA A 241 13.52 21.48 -4.80
CA ALA A 241 13.32 22.43 -3.69
C ALA A 241 12.06 23.30 -3.76
N THR A 242 11.12 23.03 -4.66
CA THR A 242 9.78 23.63 -4.58
C THR A 242 8.91 22.93 -3.52
N ALA A 243 7.87 23.62 -3.01
CA ALA A 243 6.99 23.03 -1.99
C ALA A 243 6.20 21.82 -2.53
N TYR A 244 5.78 21.89 -3.79
CA TYR A 244 5.04 20.80 -4.42
C TYR A 244 5.96 19.97 -5.32
N ASP A 245 6.06 18.72 -5.02
CA ASP A 245 6.86 17.73 -5.75
C ASP A 245 5.94 16.96 -6.72
N LEU A 246 5.66 17.57 -7.88
CA LEU A 246 4.72 17.04 -8.86
C LEU A 246 5.33 16.98 -10.26
N ALA A 247 4.93 15.97 -11.04
CA ALA A 247 5.23 15.87 -12.46
C ALA A 247 4.00 15.40 -13.24
N LEU A 248 3.94 15.80 -14.50
CA LEU A 248 2.94 15.37 -15.45
C LEU A 248 3.62 14.60 -16.57
N VAL A 249 3.22 13.36 -16.76
CA VAL A 249 3.72 12.51 -17.85
C VAL A 249 2.61 12.20 -18.84
N LEU A 250 2.94 12.07 -20.11
CA LEU A 250 2.03 11.71 -21.18
C LEU A 250 2.35 10.29 -21.65
N THR A 251 1.43 9.37 -21.44
CA THR A 251 1.49 8.00 -21.96
C THR A 251 0.83 7.91 -23.33
N GLY A 252 1.17 6.90 -24.11
CA GLY A 252 0.60 6.67 -25.42
C GLY A 252 -0.85 6.20 -25.39
N ALA A 253 -1.29 5.58 -26.49
CA ALA A 253 -2.68 5.22 -26.70
C ALA A 253 -3.07 3.84 -26.16
N GLN A 254 -2.10 2.92 -25.96
CA GLN A 254 -2.38 1.53 -25.61
C GLN A 254 -2.97 1.34 -24.21
N LEU A 255 -2.57 2.20 -23.25
CA LEU A 255 -3.10 2.15 -21.88
C LEU A 255 -4.46 2.82 -21.72
N ARG A 256 -4.83 3.77 -22.59
CA ARG A 256 -6.06 4.58 -22.46
C ARG A 256 -7.34 3.76 -22.29
N PRO A 257 -7.57 2.64 -23.02
CA PRO A 257 -8.76 1.84 -22.85
C PRO A 257 -8.89 1.16 -21.47
N ARG A 258 -7.78 1.04 -20.73
CA ARG A 258 -7.73 0.44 -19.39
C ARG A 258 -7.86 1.46 -18.26
N LEU A 259 -7.81 2.76 -18.61
CA LEU A 259 -7.69 3.85 -17.66
C LEU A 259 -8.99 4.68 -17.60
N THR A 260 -9.37 5.02 -16.37
CA THR A 260 -10.49 5.92 -16.10
C THR A 260 -9.94 7.18 -15.44
N PRO A 261 -10.25 8.38 -15.97
CA PRO A 261 -9.76 9.63 -15.37
C PRO A 261 -10.24 9.80 -13.94
N ALA A 262 -9.36 10.25 -13.04
CA ALA A 262 -9.74 10.58 -11.67
C ALA A 262 -10.77 11.71 -11.63
N ALA A 263 -11.76 11.57 -10.76
CA ALA A 263 -12.64 12.68 -10.41
C ALA A 263 -11.90 13.55 -9.37
N LEU A 264 -11.60 14.80 -9.72
CA LEU A 264 -11.04 15.75 -8.77
C LEU A 264 -12.12 16.16 -7.76
N ALA A 265 -11.81 16.13 -6.48
CA ALA A 265 -12.73 16.52 -5.42
C ALA A 265 -13.13 18.01 -5.56
N ASP A 266 -14.43 18.29 -5.47
CA ASP A 266 -14.98 19.65 -5.54
C ASP A 266 -14.89 20.37 -4.18
N ARG A 267 -15.03 19.63 -3.07
CA ARG A 267 -14.88 20.14 -1.71
C ARG A 267 -13.50 19.79 -1.12
N PRO A 268 -12.94 20.63 -0.22
CA PRO A 268 -11.70 20.26 0.48
C PRO A 268 -11.91 19.00 1.32
N ALA A 269 -10.80 18.32 1.62
CA ALA A 269 -10.78 17.26 2.60
C ALA A 269 -10.86 17.88 4.01
N GLU A 270 -11.56 17.21 4.91
CA GLU A 270 -11.78 17.67 6.28
C GLU A 270 -11.04 16.78 7.28
N LYS A 271 -10.57 17.37 8.38
CA LYS A 271 -9.92 16.63 9.46
C LYS A 271 -10.86 15.55 10.03
N GLY A 272 -10.35 14.32 10.19
CA GLY A 272 -11.12 13.17 10.64
C GLY A 272 -11.85 12.42 9.50
N GLU A 273 -11.85 12.95 8.29
CA GLU A 273 -12.49 12.29 7.14
C GLU A 273 -11.79 10.99 6.76
N PRO A 274 -12.53 9.87 6.57
CA PRO A 274 -11.94 8.62 6.11
C PRO A 274 -11.47 8.73 4.66
N VAL A 275 -10.26 8.22 4.41
CA VAL A 275 -9.62 8.23 3.08
C VAL A 275 -8.89 6.91 2.81
N LEU A 276 -8.66 6.64 1.53
CA LEU A 276 -7.88 5.53 1.02
C LEU A 276 -6.63 6.08 0.33
N ALA A 277 -5.47 5.48 0.55
CA ALA A 277 -4.27 5.73 -0.23
C ALA A 277 -3.97 4.52 -1.11
N ALA A 278 -3.54 4.75 -2.35
CA ALA A 278 -3.18 3.68 -3.27
C ALA A 278 -1.78 3.87 -3.84
N GLY A 279 -1.01 2.77 -3.98
CA GLY A 279 0.36 2.82 -4.48
C GLY A 279 0.94 1.42 -4.73
N TYR A 280 2.23 1.38 -5.06
CA TYR A 280 2.93 0.15 -5.43
C TYR A 280 4.15 -0.08 -4.52
N PRO A 281 3.93 -0.47 -3.24
CA PRO A 281 5.00 -0.59 -2.24
C PRO A 281 6.04 -1.65 -2.60
N PHE A 282 5.64 -2.67 -3.32
CA PHE A 282 6.47 -3.83 -3.66
C PHE A 282 6.48 -4.05 -5.16
N PHE A 283 7.29 -3.26 -5.85
CA PHE A 283 7.43 -3.45 -7.28
C PHE A 283 8.46 -4.53 -7.59
N SER A 284 8.05 -5.52 -8.39
CA SER A 284 8.94 -6.49 -9.02
C SER A 284 8.56 -6.69 -10.48
N GLU A 285 9.55 -6.71 -11.37
CA GLU A 285 9.34 -6.93 -12.79
C GLU A 285 8.66 -8.27 -13.11
N THR A 286 8.86 -9.26 -12.26
CA THR A 286 8.28 -10.61 -12.44
C THR A 286 6.77 -10.64 -12.20
N GLN A 287 6.21 -9.62 -11.55
CA GLN A 287 4.79 -9.56 -11.17
C GLN A 287 3.97 -8.56 -12.00
N LEU A 288 4.58 -7.93 -13.01
CA LEU A 288 3.94 -6.87 -13.80
C LEU A 288 2.57 -7.23 -14.40
N ARG A 289 2.36 -8.49 -14.77
CA ARG A 289 1.10 -8.94 -15.40
C ARG A 289 -0.10 -8.89 -14.47
N GLN A 290 0.14 -8.99 -13.16
CA GLN A 290 -0.91 -9.04 -12.12
C GLN A 290 -0.83 -7.88 -11.14
N LEU A 291 0.08 -6.95 -11.43
CA LEU A 291 0.33 -5.82 -10.55
C LEU A 291 -0.92 -4.95 -10.43
N ARG A 292 -1.44 -4.87 -9.20
CA ARG A 292 -2.49 -3.95 -8.80
C ARG A 292 -1.97 -3.05 -7.70
N PRO A 293 -2.49 -1.82 -7.57
CA PRO A 293 -2.08 -0.95 -6.48
C PRO A 293 -2.45 -1.59 -5.13
N ALA A 294 -1.54 -1.53 -4.16
CA ALA A 294 -1.88 -1.76 -2.77
C ALA A 294 -2.77 -0.62 -2.29
N LEU A 295 -3.71 -0.95 -1.40
CA LEU A 295 -4.70 -0.03 -0.88
C LEU A 295 -4.64 -0.03 0.63
N THR A 296 -4.46 1.15 1.24
CA THR A 296 -4.47 1.32 2.69
C THR A 296 -5.53 2.33 3.10
N ALA A 297 -6.19 2.06 4.22
CA ALA A 297 -7.24 2.91 4.78
C ALA A 297 -6.68 3.78 5.92
N GLY A 298 -7.22 4.96 6.07
CA GLY A 298 -6.86 5.88 7.14
C GLY A 298 -7.79 7.08 7.18
N HIS A 299 -7.35 8.14 7.84
CA HIS A 299 -8.11 9.37 7.98
C HIS A 299 -7.25 10.58 7.64
N VAL A 300 -7.88 11.67 7.30
CA VAL A 300 -7.24 12.97 7.22
C VAL A 300 -6.85 13.40 8.64
N SER A 301 -5.56 13.38 8.94
CA SER A 301 -5.04 13.81 10.25
C SER A 301 -5.02 15.32 10.37
N ASN A 302 -4.70 16.01 9.28
CA ASN A 302 -4.74 17.46 9.19
C ASN A 302 -4.92 17.91 7.74
N ALA A 303 -5.56 19.06 7.54
CA ALA A 303 -5.80 19.64 6.22
C ALA A 303 -5.56 21.16 6.25
N SER A 304 -4.80 21.62 5.27
CA SER A 304 -4.64 23.03 4.96
C SER A 304 -4.82 23.26 3.47
N PRO A 305 -4.92 24.50 2.99
CA PRO A 305 -4.99 24.78 1.55
C PRO A 305 -3.79 24.25 0.75
N SER A 306 -2.64 24.03 1.39
CA SER A 306 -1.37 23.65 0.75
C SER A 306 -0.83 22.28 1.14
N MET A 307 -1.37 21.65 2.17
CA MET A 307 -0.93 20.33 2.62
C MET A 307 -2.09 19.52 3.19
N LEU A 308 -2.11 18.25 2.85
CA LEU A 308 -2.98 17.24 3.41
C LEU A 308 -2.11 16.22 4.16
N GLN A 309 -2.43 15.94 5.43
CA GLN A 309 -1.79 14.88 6.20
C GLN A 309 -2.77 13.73 6.41
N THR A 310 -2.28 12.49 6.28
CA THR A 310 -3.12 11.30 6.44
C THR A 310 -2.45 10.25 7.34
N SER A 311 -3.27 9.39 7.94
CA SER A 311 -2.85 8.25 8.74
C SER A 311 -2.88 6.92 7.98
N CYS A 312 -3.07 6.91 6.67
CA CYS A 312 -2.93 5.69 5.85
C CYS A 312 -1.52 5.10 6.02
N CYS A 313 -1.38 3.77 5.91
CA CYS A 313 -0.06 3.15 5.89
C CYS A 313 0.59 3.39 4.51
N VAL A 314 1.54 4.33 4.44
CA VAL A 314 2.20 4.74 3.20
C VAL A 314 3.71 4.56 3.32
N GLN A 315 4.35 4.08 2.26
CA GLN A 315 5.78 3.89 2.13
C GLN A 315 6.25 4.10 0.68
N SER A 316 7.54 3.83 0.42
CA SER A 316 8.11 3.89 -0.94
C SER A 316 7.25 3.13 -1.95
N GLY A 317 6.97 3.76 -3.08
CA GLY A 317 6.04 3.27 -4.09
C GLY A 317 4.63 3.87 -4.03
N PHE A 318 4.28 4.59 -2.95
CA PHE A 318 3.05 5.39 -2.89
C PHE A 318 3.23 6.82 -3.43
N SER A 319 4.47 7.30 -3.57
CA SER A 319 4.77 8.62 -4.12
C SER A 319 4.09 8.83 -5.47
N GLY A 320 3.32 9.90 -5.62
CA GLY A 320 2.50 10.19 -6.79
C GLY A 320 1.14 9.49 -6.81
N GLY A 321 0.88 8.60 -5.87
CA GLY A 321 -0.39 7.87 -5.76
C GLY A 321 -1.52 8.71 -5.20
N PRO A 322 -2.78 8.33 -5.50
CA PRO A 322 -3.95 9.07 -5.04
C PRO A 322 -4.21 8.89 -3.55
N VAL A 323 -4.66 9.97 -2.92
CA VAL A 323 -5.47 9.93 -1.71
C VAL A 323 -6.92 10.15 -2.13
N LEU A 324 -7.78 9.20 -1.81
CA LEU A 324 -9.14 9.10 -2.33
C LEU A 324 -10.17 9.18 -1.20
N ARG A 325 -11.25 9.89 -1.48
CA ARG A 325 -12.49 9.89 -0.69
C ARG A 325 -13.49 8.94 -1.34
N VAL A 326 -14.12 8.10 -0.56
CA VAL A 326 -15.26 7.28 -1.01
C VAL A 326 -16.52 8.14 -0.98
N ARG A 327 -17.26 8.16 -2.09
CA ARG A 327 -18.52 8.90 -2.20
C ARG A 327 -19.69 8.04 -1.71
N ALA A 328 -20.27 8.44 -0.58
CA ALA A 328 -21.49 7.81 -0.09
C ALA A 328 -22.62 8.03 -1.11
N GLY A 329 -23.38 6.96 -1.41
CA GLY A 329 -24.56 7.05 -2.27
C GLY A 329 -24.27 7.27 -3.76
N ALA A 330 -23.04 7.08 -4.25
CA ALA A 330 -22.78 7.07 -5.68
C ALA A 330 -23.59 5.94 -6.32
N GLY A 331 -24.67 6.28 -7.02
CA GLY A 331 -25.51 5.34 -7.78
C GLY A 331 -24.69 4.56 -8.82
N ALA A 332 -25.32 3.61 -9.50
CA ALA A 332 -24.63 2.74 -10.47
C ALA A 332 -23.83 3.49 -11.54
N ALA A 333 -24.27 4.69 -11.93
CA ALA A 333 -23.60 5.54 -12.93
C ALA A 333 -22.61 6.56 -12.34
N GLY A 334 -22.54 6.71 -11.00
CA GLY A 334 -21.67 7.69 -10.34
C GLY A 334 -20.26 7.15 -10.11
N ARG A 335 -19.26 8.04 -10.11
CA ARG A 335 -17.89 7.68 -9.74
C ARG A 335 -17.82 7.42 -8.23
N PRO A 336 -17.39 6.23 -7.79
CA PRO A 336 -17.44 5.84 -6.39
C PRO A 336 -16.37 6.51 -5.53
N VAL A 337 -15.31 7.05 -6.15
CA VAL A 337 -14.19 7.72 -5.48
C VAL A 337 -13.86 9.05 -6.12
N GLU A 338 -13.31 9.98 -5.34
CA GLU A 338 -12.78 11.24 -5.81
C GLU A 338 -11.39 11.52 -5.23
N LEU A 339 -10.54 12.14 -6.03
CA LEU A 339 -9.17 12.49 -5.67
C LEU A 339 -9.17 13.71 -4.74
N VAL A 340 -8.74 13.53 -3.49
CA VAL A 340 -8.59 14.63 -2.53
C VAL A 340 -7.13 15.08 -2.37
N GLY A 341 -6.16 14.24 -2.74
CA GLY A 341 -4.75 14.59 -2.69
C GLY A 341 -3.86 13.61 -3.47
N VAL A 342 -2.61 14.00 -3.65
CA VAL A 342 -1.54 13.20 -4.25
C VAL A 342 -0.45 12.99 -3.21
N THR A 343 -0.18 11.75 -2.86
CA THR A 343 0.84 11.37 -1.86
C THR A 343 2.23 11.79 -2.33
N VAL A 344 2.99 12.47 -1.46
CA VAL A 344 4.35 12.90 -1.77
C VAL A 344 5.38 12.14 -0.93
N SER A 345 5.24 12.15 0.39
CA SER A 345 6.21 11.54 1.28
C SER A 345 5.62 11.26 2.66
N ASN A 346 6.38 10.51 3.46
CA ASN A 346 6.15 10.35 4.89
C ASN A 346 6.91 11.40 5.68
N ALA A 347 6.46 11.66 6.91
CA ALA A 347 7.27 12.39 7.87
C ALA A 347 8.54 11.60 8.19
N LYS A 348 9.68 12.32 8.28
CA LYS A 348 10.99 11.72 8.59
C LYS A 348 11.58 12.34 9.84
N THR A 349 12.27 11.52 10.63
CA THR A 349 13.13 12.04 11.70
C THR A 349 14.36 12.76 11.11
N GLN A 350 15.09 13.47 11.94
CA GLN A 350 16.40 14.03 11.56
C GLN A 350 17.42 12.94 11.16
N THR A 351 17.25 11.72 11.67
CA THR A 351 18.07 10.55 11.33
C THR A 351 17.59 9.82 10.07
N GLY A 352 16.53 10.31 9.41
CA GLY A 352 15.99 9.76 8.17
C GLY A 352 14.97 8.64 8.35
N ALA A 353 14.61 8.24 9.58
CA ALA A 353 13.56 7.24 9.79
C ALA A 353 12.19 7.79 9.41
N CYS A 354 11.44 7.05 8.61
CA CYS A 354 10.11 7.42 8.14
C CYS A 354 9.01 6.88 9.06
N TYR A 355 7.94 7.65 9.22
CA TYR A 355 6.74 7.24 9.93
C TYR A 355 5.65 6.87 8.92
N PRO A 356 5.30 5.58 8.75
CA PRO A 356 4.37 5.13 7.71
C PRO A 356 2.95 5.68 7.87
N TYR A 357 2.55 6.05 9.08
CA TYR A 357 1.21 6.57 9.39
C TYR A 357 1.14 8.10 9.52
N ILE A 358 2.20 8.81 9.14
CA ILE A 358 2.25 10.28 9.12
C ILE A 358 2.70 10.70 7.71
N ASN A 359 1.72 10.91 6.83
CA ASN A 359 1.98 11.12 5.42
C ASN A 359 1.58 12.52 5.00
N MET A 360 2.27 13.02 4.00
CA MET A 360 2.01 14.32 3.39
C MET A 360 1.59 14.15 1.94
N ALA A 361 0.53 14.84 1.57
CA ALA A 361 0.01 14.86 0.22
C ALA A 361 -0.25 16.30 -0.23
N VAL A 362 -0.07 16.56 -1.52
CA VAL A 362 -0.52 17.80 -2.15
C VAL A 362 -2.05 17.71 -2.27
N PRO A 363 -2.82 18.65 -1.68
CA PRO A 363 -4.27 18.66 -1.86
C PRO A 363 -4.62 18.79 -3.35
N ALA A 364 -5.49 17.90 -3.84
CA ALA A 364 -5.91 17.97 -5.24
C ALA A 364 -6.47 19.33 -5.61
N ARG A 365 -7.20 19.96 -4.68
CA ARG A 365 -7.77 21.32 -4.87
C ARG A 365 -6.71 22.40 -5.06
N ALA A 366 -5.51 22.26 -4.47
CA ALA A 366 -4.43 23.23 -4.63
C ALA A 366 -3.99 23.37 -6.10
N VAL A 367 -4.08 22.27 -6.86
CA VAL A 367 -3.62 22.20 -8.26
C VAL A 367 -4.77 22.00 -9.26
N ALA A 368 -5.99 21.68 -8.81
CA ALA A 368 -7.12 21.30 -9.67
C ALA A 368 -7.44 22.35 -10.74
N ARG A 369 -7.42 23.63 -10.41
CA ARG A 369 -7.68 24.71 -11.38
C ARG A 369 -6.64 24.71 -12.49
N LEU A 370 -5.36 24.61 -12.13
CA LEU A 370 -4.26 24.63 -13.10
C LEU A 370 -4.28 23.37 -13.98
N LEU A 371 -4.55 22.21 -13.38
CA LEU A 371 -4.70 20.95 -14.12
C LEU A 371 -5.90 20.99 -15.07
N ARG A 372 -7.06 21.50 -14.65
CA ARG A 372 -8.24 21.65 -15.52
C ARG A 372 -7.96 22.59 -16.68
N THR A 373 -7.32 23.75 -16.42
CA THR A 373 -6.93 24.70 -17.48
C THR A 373 -5.96 24.03 -18.46
N PHE A 374 -4.92 23.37 -17.94
CA PHE A 374 -3.97 22.62 -18.79
C PHE A 374 -4.68 21.55 -19.64
N MET A 375 -5.63 20.81 -19.08
CA MET A 375 -6.36 19.78 -19.83
C MET A 375 -7.19 20.36 -20.99
N LEU A 376 -7.58 21.63 -20.92
CA LEU A 376 -8.32 22.32 -21.99
C LEU A 376 -7.38 22.86 -23.09
N ASP A 377 -6.29 23.52 -22.72
CA ASP A 377 -5.45 24.27 -23.67
C ASP A 377 -4.08 23.64 -23.95
N LYS A 378 -3.69 22.63 -23.14
CA LYS A 378 -2.40 21.92 -23.22
C LYS A 378 -1.16 22.82 -23.04
N ASP A 379 -1.36 24.01 -22.50
CA ASP A 379 -0.29 24.97 -22.23
C ASP A 379 0.44 24.65 -20.92
N THR A 380 1.63 24.04 -21.03
CA THR A 380 2.45 23.66 -19.89
C THR A 380 3.02 24.88 -19.14
N THR A 381 3.09 26.06 -19.77
CA THR A 381 3.63 27.27 -19.11
C THR A 381 2.79 27.71 -17.93
N LYS A 382 1.49 27.44 -17.97
CA LYS A 382 0.55 27.73 -16.87
C LYS A 382 0.80 26.85 -15.64
N LEU A 383 1.35 25.64 -15.83
CA LEU A 383 1.71 24.74 -14.75
C LEU A 383 2.86 25.28 -13.89
N ALA A 384 3.68 26.19 -14.41
CA ALA A 384 4.73 26.86 -13.62
C ALA A 384 4.17 27.58 -12.38
N GLN A 385 2.88 27.92 -12.36
CA GLN A 385 2.21 28.48 -11.19
C GLN A 385 2.14 27.49 -10.01
N ILE A 386 2.28 26.18 -10.23
CA ILE A 386 2.41 25.16 -9.18
C ILE A 386 3.66 25.41 -8.33
N GLU A 387 4.70 25.99 -8.95
CA GLU A 387 5.95 26.33 -8.29
C GLU A 387 5.92 27.67 -7.54
N ASN A 388 4.81 28.38 -7.60
CA ASN A 388 4.68 29.68 -6.94
C ASN A 388 4.60 29.50 -5.41
N ASN A 389 5.76 29.41 -4.80
CA ASN A 389 5.97 29.09 -3.40
C ASN A 389 5.91 30.35 -2.54
N LYS A 390 4.71 30.67 -2.04
CA LYS A 390 4.60 31.60 -0.91
C LYS A 390 5.37 31.02 0.28
N GLU A 391 6.08 31.86 1.02
CA GLU A 391 6.88 31.43 2.19
C GLU A 391 6.08 30.58 3.17
N MET A 392 4.81 30.90 3.37
CA MET A 392 3.87 30.13 4.19
C MET A 392 3.71 28.68 3.70
N ILE A 393 3.68 28.44 2.37
CA ILE A 393 3.58 27.08 1.80
C ILE A 393 4.90 26.33 2.04
N GLN A 394 6.02 27.00 1.79
CA GLN A 394 7.34 26.40 2.01
C GLN A 394 7.57 26.00 3.47
N SER A 395 7.16 26.86 4.42
CA SER A 395 7.32 26.59 5.86
C SER A 395 6.52 25.38 6.30
N GLN A 396 5.32 25.16 5.78
CA GLN A 396 4.52 23.97 6.07
C GLN A 396 5.19 22.68 5.58
N TRP A 397 5.77 22.71 4.37
CA TRP A 397 6.43 21.53 3.80
C TRP A 397 7.81 21.25 4.38
N ARG A 398 8.47 22.22 5.01
CA ARG A 398 9.73 22.03 5.73
C ARG A 398 9.57 21.35 7.08
N LEU A 399 8.34 21.18 7.58
CA LEU A 399 8.02 20.59 8.89
C LEU A 399 8.89 21.17 10.02
N LEU A 400 9.09 22.47 10.02
CA LEU A 400 9.88 23.14 11.04
C LEU A 400 9.23 22.90 12.41
N PRO A 401 10.01 22.47 13.42
CA PRO A 401 9.47 22.27 14.76
C PRO A 401 8.93 23.60 15.30
N TYR A 402 7.72 23.56 15.83
CA TYR A 402 7.17 24.70 16.56
C TYR A 402 8.05 24.92 17.79
N ARG A 403 8.69 26.08 17.89
CA ARG A 403 9.42 26.43 19.10
C ARG A 403 8.40 26.68 20.20
N SER A 404 8.10 25.67 20.98
CA SER A 404 7.34 25.83 22.21
C SER A 404 8.12 26.79 23.13
N LYS A 405 7.44 27.78 23.65
CA LYS A 405 7.97 28.66 24.74
C LYS A 405 7.66 28.01 26.07
N ILE A 406 7.91 26.70 26.22
CA ILE A 406 7.89 26.03 27.52
C ILE A 406 9.32 26.02 28.02
#